data_a3228c708b629e7c9803be8941a7f3ba
#
_entry.id   a3228c708b629e7c9803be8941a7f3ba
#
_cell.length_a   1.000
_cell.length_b   1.000
_cell.length_c   1.000
_cell.angle_alpha   90.00
_cell.angle_beta   90.00
_cell.angle_gamma   90.00
#
_symmetry.space_group_name_H-M   'P 1'
#
loop_
_entity.id
_entity.type
_entity.pdbx_description
1 polymer ?
#
loop_
_entity_poly.entity_id
_entity_poly.type
_entity_poly.pdbx_seq_one_letter_code
_entity_poly.pdbx_strand_id
1 'polypeptide(L)'
;MAELSTIARPYAEAAFRVATQSGNAADLGQWDALLAELAQVADTAEMRALVLDPNVKPDAIYGVFTGVLKTTLSSEAQNFLRLVIDNDRVAALPEASAQFTALKNRREGSAEAEIASAYPLTDAQVGELLAGLAKKFGGVTLKAHVTVDPELIGGVRVTVGDEVFDTSVRAQLERMRTTLTAA
;
A
#
# COMPACT_ATOMS: atom_id res chain seq x y z
N MET A 1 6.47 -3.29 14.31
CA MET A 1 5.77 -2.70 13.14
C MET A 1 5.80 -1.17 13.16
N ALA A 2 5.52 -0.48 14.27
CA ALA A 2 5.59 0.99 14.34
C ALA A 2 6.95 1.61 14.00
N GLU A 3 8.06 0.94 14.30
CA GLU A 3 9.41 1.45 13.98
C GLU A 3 9.73 1.47 12.49
N LEU A 4 9.33 0.43 11.73
CA LEU A 4 9.57 0.38 10.27
C LEU A 4 8.79 1.46 9.53
N SER A 5 7.55 1.73 9.93
CA SER A 5 6.72 2.78 9.36
C SER A 5 7.34 4.18 9.58
N THR A 6 7.88 4.41 10.76
CA THR A 6 8.57 5.67 11.07
C THR A 6 9.85 5.84 10.26
N ILE A 7 10.62 4.76 10.07
CA ILE A 7 11.84 4.76 9.26
C ILE A 7 11.55 4.92 7.77
N ALA A 8 10.48 4.32 7.27
CA ALA A 8 10.08 4.35 5.86
C ALA A 8 9.60 5.73 5.40
N ARG A 9 8.97 6.48 6.30
CA ARG A 9 8.31 7.75 6.01
C ARG A 9 9.19 8.78 5.28
N PRO A 10 10.43 9.10 5.74
CA PRO A 10 11.27 10.08 5.05
C PRO A 10 11.64 9.63 3.62
N TYR A 11 11.77 8.32 3.37
CA TYR A 11 12.06 7.78 2.04
C TYR A 11 10.84 7.91 1.12
N ALA A 12 9.65 7.58 1.60
CA ALA A 12 8.40 7.76 0.84
C ALA A 12 8.16 9.24 0.48
N GLU A 13 8.35 10.15 1.45
CA GLU A 13 8.21 11.59 1.22
C GLU A 13 9.28 12.14 0.25
N ALA A 14 10.52 11.66 0.33
CA ALA A 14 11.60 12.06 -0.58
C ALA A 14 11.30 11.61 -2.01
N ALA A 15 10.93 10.33 -2.21
CA ALA A 15 10.54 9.81 -3.52
C ALA A 15 9.34 10.59 -4.09
N PHE A 16 8.34 10.89 -3.26
CA PHE A 16 7.17 11.66 -3.66
C PHE A 16 7.51 13.09 -4.08
N ARG A 17 8.43 13.77 -3.38
CA ARG A 17 8.91 15.10 -3.79
C ARG A 17 9.59 15.05 -5.14
N VAL A 18 10.48 14.09 -5.36
CA VAL A 18 11.18 13.93 -6.65
C VAL A 18 10.16 13.67 -7.76
N ALA A 19 9.24 12.72 -7.57
CA ALA A 19 8.20 12.40 -8.53
C ALA A 19 7.26 13.58 -8.85
N THR A 20 7.12 14.54 -7.93
CA THR A 20 6.25 15.71 -8.11
C THR A 20 6.97 16.94 -8.66
N GLN A 21 8.31 16.99 -8.62
CA GLN A 21 9.10 18.12 -9.13
C GLN A 21 8.94 18.32 -10.63
N SER A 22 8.80 17.25 -11.41
CA SER A 22 8.57 17.31 -12.85
C SER A 22 7.18 17.83 -13.25
N GLY A 23 6.23 17.86 -12.31
CA GLY A 23 4.86 18.28 -12.57
C GLY A 23 4.04 17.30 -13.43
N ASN A 24 4.61 16.18 -13.84
CA ASN A 24 3.99 15.22 -14.73
C ASN A 24 3.36 14.05 -13.94
N ALA A 25 2.08 13.80 -14.13
CA ALA A 25 1.37 12.70 -13.47
C ALA A 25 1.94 11.31 -13.87
N ALA A 26 2.56 11.20 -15.07
CA ALA A 26 3.20 9.97 -15.52
C ALA A 26 4.37 9.56 -14.62
N ASP A 27 5.11 10.52 -14.07
CA ASP A 27 6.26 10.27 -13.22
C ASP A 27 5.83 9.67 -11.86
N LEU A 28 4.68 10.10 -11.31
CA LEU A 28 4.11 9.49 -10.11
C LEU A 28 3.77 8.01 -10.32
N GLY A 29 3.20 7.67 -11.48
CA GLY A 29 2.89 6.29 -11.84
C GLY A 29 4.15 5.44 -12.01
N GLN A 30 5.19 5.99 -12.62
CA GLN A 30 6.48 5.30 -12.80
C GLN A 30 7.19 5.06 -11.47
N TRP A 31 7.20 6.05 -10.58
CA TRP A 31 7.76 5.90 -9.24
C TRP A 31 7.01 4.88 -8.39
N ASP A 32 5.69 4.87 -8.48
CA ASP A 32 4.84 3.90 -7.78
C ASP A 32 5.14 2.46 -8.23
N ALA A 33 5.19 2.22 -9.55
CA ALA A 33 5.56 0.93 -10.10
C ALA A 33 6.98 0.50 -9.71
N LEU A 34 7.94 1.42 -9.77
CA LEU A 34 9.32 1.17 -9.37
C LEU A 34 9.44 0.80 -7.89
N LEU A 35 8.80 1.56 -7.00
CA LEU A 35 8.82 1.28 -5.56
C LEU A 35 8.15 -0.06 -5.25
N ALA A 36 7.09 -0.42 -5.98
CA ALA A 36 6.45 -1.73 -5.84
C ALA A 36 7.39 -2.87 -6.27
N GLU A 37 8.13 -2.73 -7.38
CA GLU A 37 9.14 -3.72 -7.80
C GLU A 37 10.28 -3.83 -6.76
N LEU A 38 10.79 -2.70 -6.27
CA LEU A 38 11.83 -2.67 -5.23
C LEU A 38 11.35 -3.33 -3.94
N ALA A 39 10.11 -3.08 -3.54
CA ALA A 39 9.48 -3.67 -2.36
C ALA A 39 9.36 -5.19 -2.50
N GLN A 40 8.93 -5.69 -3.66
CA GLN A 40 8.84 -7.12 -3.92
C GLN A 40 10.20 -7.82 -3.82
N VAL A 41 11.24 -7.23 -4.38
CA VAL A 41 12.60 -7.77 -4.29
C VAL A 41 13.11 -7.74 -2.85
N ALA A 42 12.90 -6.63 -2.14
CA ALA A 42 13.34 -6.47 -0.75
C ALA A 42 12.63 -7.44 0.21
N ASP A 43 11.41 -7.85 -0.10
CA ASP A 43 10.60 -8.75 0.74
C ASP A 43 10.94 -10.25 0.54
N THR A 44 11.80 -10.60 -0.42
CA THR A 44 12.25 -11.98 -0.62
C THR A 44 13.15 -12.47 0.53
N ALA A 45 13.06 -13.76 0.84
CA ALA A 45 13.87 -14.37 1.89
C ALA A 45 15.38 -14.25 1.59
N GLU A 46 15.76 -14.39 0.32
CA GLU A 46 17.12 -14.29 -0.17
C GLU A 46 17.68 -12.88 0.02
N MET A 47 16.90 -11.84 -0.31
CA MET A 47 17.32 -10.45 -0.13
C MET A 47 17.45 -10.09 1.35
N ARG A 48 16.52 -10.54 2.19
CA ARG A 48 16.60 -10.34 3.64
C ARG A 48 17.85 -10.98 4.24
N ALA A 49 18.19 -12.21 3.81
CA ALA A 49 19.41 -12.88 4.25
C ALA A 49 20.67 -12.14 3.76
N LEU A 50 20.67 -11.65 2.51
CA LEU A 50 21.80 -10.92 1.92
C LEU A 50 22.07 -9.60 2.66
N VAL A 51 21.02 -8.85 3.01
CA VAL A 51 21.13 -7.57 3.72
C VAL A 51 21.61 -7.75 5.17
N LEU A 52 21.33 -8.90 5.79
CA LEU A 52 21.76 -9.20 7.16
C LEU A 52 23.21 -9.72 7.24
N ASP A 53 23.85 -10.07 6.11
CA ASP A 53 25.23 -10.55 6.09
C ASP A 53 26.22 -9.36 6.10
N PRO A 54 27.00 -9.19 7.17
CA PRO A 54 27.94 -8.07 7.28
C PRO A 54 29.13 -8.15 6.29
N ASN A 55 29.33 -9.28 5.61
CA ASN A 55 30.38 -9.44 4.60
C ASN A 55 29.94 -8.96 3.23
N VAL A 56 28.66 -8.72 3.02
CA VAL A 56 28.10 -8.26 1.73
C VAL A 56 28.27 -6.75 1.62
N LYS A 57 28.92 -6.33 0.54
CA LYS A 57 29.13 -4.90 0.27
C LYS A 57 27.85 -4.26 -0.32
N PRO A 58 27.60 -2.96 -0.04
CA PRO A 58 26.46 -2.23 -0.61
C PRO A 58 26.35 -2.32 -2.14
N ASP A 59 27.50 -2.31 -2.85
CA ASP A 59 27.51 -2.44 -4.31
C ASP A 59 26.99 -3.81 -4.80
N ALA A 60 27.19 -4.88 -4.03
CA ALA A 60 26.68 -6.20 -4.37
C ALA A 60 25.14 -6.21 -4.24
N ILE A 61 24.59 -5.62 -3.17
CA ILE A 61 23.14 -5.45 -2.99
C ILE A 61 22.55 -4.62 -4.12
N TYR A 62 23.20 -3.51 -4.47
CA TYR A 62 22.79 -2.66 -5.60
C TYR A 62 22.79 -3.44 -6.93
N GLY A 63 23.83 -4.27 -7.16
CA GLY A 63 23.92 -5.12 -8.35
C GLY A 63 22.78 -6.14 -8.46
N VAL A 64 22.34 -6.72 -7.33
CA VAL A 64 21.19 -7.65 -7.32
C VAL A 64 19.90 -6.90 -7.69
N PHE A 65 19.63 -5.73 -7.10
CA PHE A 65 18.46 -4.93 -7.46
C PHE A 65 18.45 -4.61 -8.95
N THR A 66 19.54 -4.05 -9.47
CA THR A 66 19.62 -3.66 -10.90
C THR A 66 19.56 -4.84 -11.86
N GLY A 67 19.98 -6.03 -11.43
CA GLY A 67 19.89 -7.24 -12.22
C GLY A 67 18.50 -7.89 -12.29
N VAL A 68 17.66 -7.65 -11.28
CA VAL A 68 16.31 -8.24 -11.19
C VAL A 68 15.23 -7.28 -11.70
N LEU A 69 15.43 -5.97 -11.56
CA LEU A 69 14.47 -4.97 -12.01
C LEU A 69 14.30 -5.01 -13.53
N LYS A 70 13.05 -4.99 -13.95
CA LYS A 70 12.67 -4.92 -15.38
C LYS A 70 12.67 -3.50 -15.90
N THR A 71 12.52 -2.53 -15.01
CA THR A 71 12.42 -1.10 -15.34
C THR A 71 13.81 -0.47 -15.35
N THR A 72 14.09 0.33 -16.37
CA THR A 72 15.32 1.15 -16.42
C THR A 72 15.25 2.25 -15.37
N LEU A 73 16.21 2.25 -14.45
CA LEU A 73 16.29 3.26 -13.39
C LEU A 73 16.72 4.62 -13.95
N SER A 74 15.96 5.65 -13.66
CA SER A 74 16.38 7.03 -13.86
C SER A 74 17.56 7.38 -12.93
N SER A 75 18.26 8.48 -13.17
CA SER A 75 19.35 8.94 -12.30
C SER A 75 18.89 9.18 -10.87
N GLU A 76 17.70 9.74 -10.71
CA GLU A 76 17.06 9.98 -9.41
C GLU A 76 16.73 8.68 -8.68
N ALA A 77 16.20 7.70 -9.41
CA ALA A 77 15.87 6.38 -8.88
C ALA A 77 17.12 5.60 -8.44
N GLN A 78 18.20 5.70 -9.21
CA GLN A 78 19.50 5.12 -8.84
C GLN A 78 20.05 5.74 -7.55
N ASN A 79 19.99 7.06 -7.44
CA ASN A 79 20.44 7.78 -6.25
C ASN A 79 19.57 7.42 -5.03
N PHE A 80 18.25 7.31 -5.21
CA PHE A 80 17.33 6.88 -4.17
C PHE A 80 17.67 5.47 -3.68
N LEU A 81 17.86 4.51 -4.59
CA LEU A 81 18.19 3.13 -4.24
C LEU A 81 19.53 3.05 -3.49
N ARG A 82 20.56 3.77 -3.97
CA ARG A 82 21.86 3.85 -3.27
C ARG A 82 21.71 4.41 -1.87
N LEU A 83 20.96 5.51 -1.71
CA LEU A 83 20.72 6.12 -0.41
C LEU A 83 20.07 5.13 0.58
N VAL A 84 19.09 4.33 0.11
CA VAL A 84 18.42 3.33 0.94
C VAL A 84 19.39 2.22 1.37
N ILE A 85 20.24 1.75 0.44
CA ILE A 85 21.23 0.70 0.69
C ILE A 85 22.33 1.20 1.64
N ASP A 86 22.89 2.39 1.39
CA ASP A 86 23.98 2.95 2.19
C ASP A 86 23.58 3.26 3.64
N ASN A 87 22.29 3.45 3.88
CA ASN A 87 21.72 3.65 5.20
C ASN A 87 21.23 2.35 5.87
N ASP A 88 21.45 1.17 5.27
CA ASP A 88 20.95 -0.13 5.76
C ASP A 88 19.42 -0.16 5.97
N ARG A 89 18.66 0.46 5.05
CA ARG A 89 17.19 0.60 5.16
C ARG A 89 16.41 -0.16 4.08
N VAL A 90 17.03 -1.16 3.46
CA VAL A 90 16.38 -2.02 2.44
C VAL A 90 15.11 -2.68 2.98
N ALA A 91 15.12 -3.12 4.24
CA ALA A 91 13.95 -3.71 4.90
C ALA A 91 12.75 -2.75 5.05
N ALA A 92 12.97 -1.43 4.91
CA ALA A 92 11.90 -0.45 4.97
C ALA A 92 11.23 -0.18 3.61
N LEU A 93 11.76 -0.72 2.50
CA LEU A 93 11.23 -0.49 1.15
C LEU A 93 9.75 -0.90 0.98
N PRO A 94 9.28 -2.06 1.50
CA PRO A 94 7.86 -2.43 1.39
C PRO A 94 6.94 -1.38 2.03
N GLU A 95 7.30 -0.91 3.20
CA GLU A 95 6.53 0.11 3.91
C GLU A 95 6.64 1.48 3.24
N ALA A 96 7.82 1.83 2.70
CA ALA A 96 8.00 3.07 1.94
C ALA A 96 7.16 3.08 0.65
N SER A 97 7.04 1.94 -0.03
CA SER A 97 6.17 1.77 -1.19
C SER A 97 4.70 2.00 -0.82
N ALA A 98 4.21 1.37 0.25
CA ALA A 98 2.84 1.54 0.71
C ALA A 98 2.52 3.00 1.06
N GLN A 99 3.42 3.67 1.78
CA GLN A 99 3.26 5.09 2.13
C GLN A 99 3.33 6.01 0.92
N PHE A 100 4.17 5.71 -0.08
CA PHE A 100 4.22 6.47 -1.34
C PHE A 100 2.89 6.35 -2.10
N THR A 101 2.33 5.14 -2.22
CA THR A 101 1.04 4.90 -2.86
C THR A 101 -0.08 5.68 -2.14
N ALA A 102 -0.06 5.72 -0.80
CA ALA A 102 -1.00 6.52 -0.03
C ALA A 102 -0.87 8.03 -0.31
N LEU A 103 0.35 8.56 -0.40
CA LEU A 103 0.61 9.97 -0.76
C LEU A 103 0.14 10.31 -2.18
N LYS A 104 0.42 9.40 -3.15
CA LYS A 104 -0.04 9.52 -4.53
C LYS A 104 -1.57 9.56 -4.60
N ASN A 105 -2.23 8.58 -3.98
CA ASN A 105 -3.69 8.48 -3.96
C ASN A 105 -4.34 9.74 -3.34
N ARG A 106 -3.77 10.23 -2.24
CA ARG A 106 -4.22 11.50 -1.62
C ARG A 106 -4.11 12.69 -2.57
N ARG A 107 -3.03 12.78 -3.34
CA ARG A 107 -2.82 13.87 -4.31
C ARG A 107 -3.77 13.76 -5.51
N GLU A 108 -4.03 12.56 -5.98
CA GLU A 108 -4.95 12.27 -7.08
C GLU A 108 -6.43 12.41 -6.66
N GLY A 109 -6.71 12.65 -5.37
CA GLY A 109 -8.07 12.63 -4.84
C GLY A 109 -8.71 11.26 -4.97
N SER A 110 -7.90 10.21 -4.95
CA SER A 110 -8.34 8.81 -4.95
C SER A 110 -8.02 8.15 -3.61
N ALA A 111 -8.81 7.16 -3.23
CA ALA A 111 -8.54 6.32 -2.07
C ALA A 111 -8.77 4.85 -2.42
N GLU A 112 -7.99 3.97 -1.79
CA GLU A 112 -8.24 2.54 -1.89
C GLU A 112 -9.37 2.15 -0.94
N ALA A 113 -10.31 1.36 -1.45
CA ALA A 113 -11.41 0.79 -0.69
C ALA A 113 -11.24 -0.73 -0.66
N GLU A 114 -10.81 -1.26 0.47
CA GLU A 114 -10.79 -2.71 0.68
C GLU A 114 -12.21 -3.16 1.05
N ILE A 115 -12.80 -4.00 0.21
CA ILE A 115 -14.16 -4.51 0.37
C ILE A 115 -14.08 -6.00 0.68
N ALA A 116 -14.32 -6.39 1.94
CA ALA A 116 -14.54 -7.78 2.31
C ALA A 116 -16.04 -8.09 2.22
N SER A 117 -16.41 -9.10 1.45
CA SER A 117 -17.80 -9.54 1.27
C SER A 117 -17.96 -11.01 1.62
N ALA A 118 -19.10 -11.38 2.20
CA ALA A 118 -19.40 -12.78 2.50
C ALA A 118 -19.53 -13.67 1.24
N TYR A 119 -19.87 -13.08 0.10
CA TYR A 119 -20.04 -13.74 -1.19
C TYR A 119 -19.36 -12.95 -2.31
N PRO A 120 -19.03 -13.61 -3.44
CA PRO A 120 -18.51 -12.90 -4.61
C PRO A 120 -19.48 -11.80 -5.05
N LEU A 121 -18.97 -10.59 -5.25
CA LEU A 121 -19.73 -9.45 -5.75
C LEU A 121 -19.59 -9.34 -7.27
N THR A 122 -20.67 -8.95 -7.93
CA THR A 122 -20.65 -8.60 -9.35
C THR A 122 -20.11 -7.18 -9.53
N ASP A 123 -19.56 -6.85 -10.72
CA ASP A 123 -19.04 -5.52 -11.01
C ASP A 123 -20.09 -4.40 -10.81
N ALA A 124 -21.36 -4.69 -11.11
CA ALA A 124 -22.47 -3.77 -10.88
C ALA A 124 -22.66 -3.45 -9.39
N GLN A 125 -22.62 -4.48 -8.54
CA GLN A 125 -22.74 -4.32 -7.08
C GLN A 125 -21.55 -3.55 -6.48
N VAL A 126 -20.34 -3.81 -6.97
CA VAL A 126 -19.15 -3.05 -6.60
C VAL A 126 -19.31 -1.58 -6.99
N GLY A 127 -19.79 -1.31 -8.21
CA GLY A 127 -20.05 0.06 -8.70
C GLY A 127 -21.08 0.82 -7.85
N GLU A 128 -22.18 0.19 -7.47
CA GLU A 128 -23.19 0.79 -6.59
C GLU A 128 -22.64 1.09 -5.18
N LEU A 129 -21.86 0.16 -4.61
CA LEU A 129 -21.18 0.35 -3.33
C LEU A 129 -20.22 1.53 -3.37
N LEU A 130 -19.37 1.60 -4.40
CA LEU A 130 -18.42 2.70 -4.58
C LEU A 130 -19.12 4.04 -4.76
N ALA A 131 -20.22 4.10 -5.52
CA ALA A 131 -20.99 5.32 -5.71
C ALA A 131 -21.63 5.82 -4.40
N GLY A 132 -22.10 4.91 -3.56
CA GLY A 132 -22.61 5.22 -2.23
C GLY A 132 -21.52 5.75 -1.29
N LEU A 133 -20.37 5.12 -1.29
CA LEU A 133 -19.21 5.50 -0.48
C LEU A 133 -18.59 6.82 -0.95
N ALA A 134 -18.44 7.03 -2.26
CA ALA A 134 -17.90 8.28 -2.82
C ALA A 134 -18.69 9.51 -2.36
N LYS A 135 -20.01 9.41 -2.26
CA LYS A 135 -20.85 10.50 -1.72
C LYS A 135 -20.52 10.81 -0.26
N LYS A 136 -20.22 9.79 0.53
CA LYS A 136 -19.88 9.92 1.96
C LYS A 136 -18.47 10.50 2.16
N PHE A 137 -17.56 10.18 1.27
CA PHE A 137 -16.15 10.62 1.30
C PHE A 137 -15.88 11.90 0.48
N GLY A 138 -16.91 12.73 0.24
CA GLY A 138 -16.72 14.04 -0.40
C GLY A 138 -16.34 14.00 -1.88
N GLY A 139 -16.72 12.93 -2.60
CA GLY A 139 -16.49 12.82 -4.05
C GLY A 139 -15.12 12.26 -4.44
N VAL A 140 -14.42 11.64 -3.51
CA VAL A 140 -13.14 10.96 -3.77
C VAL A 140 -13.37 9.76 -4.68
N THR A 141 -12.51 9.57 -5.68
CA THR A 141 -12.53 8.39 -6.56
C THR A 141 -12.03 7.17 -5.78
N LEU A 142 -12.89 6.19 -5.53
CA LEU A 142 -12.53 4.99 -4.80
C LEU A 142 -12.08 3.88 -5.75
N LYS A 143 -10.92 3.28 -5.48
CA LYS A 143 -10.42 2.07 -6.16
C LYS A 143 -10.75 0.87 -5.30
N ALA A 144 -11.64 -0.02 -5.78
CA ALA A 144 -12.06 -1.19 -5.03
C ALA A 144 -11.05 -2.34 -5.11
N HIS A 145 -10.72 -2.90 -3.96
CA HIS A 145 -10.08 -4.20 -3.83
C HIS A 145 -11.03 -5.16 -3.12
N VAL A 146 -11.60 -6.12 -3.87
CA VAL A 146 -12.65 -7.00 -3.34
C VAL A 146 -12.04 -8.33 -2.91
N THR A 147 -12.32 -8.72 -1.67
CA THR A 147 -11.97 -10.03 -1.10
C THR A 147 -13.22 -10.75 -0.60
N VAL A 148 -13.21 -12.07 -0.66
CA VAL A 148 -14.31 -12.88 -0.14
C VAL A 148 -13.96 -13.40 1.25
N ASP A 149 -14.75 -13.01 2.26
CA ASP A 149 -14.60 -13.43 3.65
C ASP A 149 -15.91 -14.06 4.15
N PRO A 150 -16.01 -15.40 4.11
CA PRO A 150 -17.22 -16.11 4.55
C PRO A 150 -17.56 -15.92 6.04
N GLU A 151 -16.58 -15.51 6.86
CA GLU A 151 -16.82 -15.28 8.30
C GLU A 151 -17.77 -14.11 8.59
N LEU A 152 -17.99 -13.23 7.62
CA LEU A 152 -18.94 -12.12 7.73
C LEU A 152 -20.39 -12.58 7.77
N ILE A 153 -20.67 -13.85 7.37
CA ILE A 153 -22.00 -14.49 7.29
C ILE A 153 -22.87 -13.84 6.19
N GLY A 154 -22.83 -12.52 6.05
CA GLY A 154 -23.55 -11.72 5.06
C GLY A 154 -23.16 -10.26 5.13
N GLY A 155 -23.52 -9.49 4.10
CA GLY A 155 -23.17 -8.07 4.00
C GLY A 155 -21.72 -7.84 3.58
N VAL A 156 -21.23 -6.64 3.85
CA VAL A 156 -19.89 -6.20 3.47
C VAL A 156 -19.23 -5.40 4.60
N ARG A 157 -17.91 -5.52 4.67
CA ARG A 157 -17.04 -4.63 5.44
C ARG A 157 -16.18 -3.86 4.47
N VAL A 158 -16.16 -2.55 4.58
CA VAL A 158 -15.36 -1.68 3.73
C VAL A 158 -14.39 -0.88 4.59
N THR A 159 -13.11 -0.92 4.23
CA THR A 159 -12.05 -0.12 4.83
C THR A 159 -11.57 0.90 3.80
N VAL A 160 -11.59 2.18 4.16
CA VAL A 160 -11.07 3.26 3.33
C VAL A 160 -10.09 4.07 4.17
N GLY A 161 -8.78 3.86 3.96
CA GLY A 161 -7.76 4.40 4.83
C GLY A 161 -7.92 3.92 6.27
N ASP A 162 -8.12 4.84 7.20
CA ASP A 162 -8.31 4.54 8.64
C ASP A 162 -9.79 4.33 9.03
N GLU A 163 -10.74 4.54 8.12
CA GLU A 163 -12.17 4.40 8.40
C GLU A 163 -12.69 3.02 7.98
N VAL A 164 -13.38 2.35 8.92
CA VAL A 164 -14.00 1.04 8.69
C VAL A 164 -15.52 1.15 8.75
N PHE A 165 -16.18 0.76 7.66
CA PHE A 165 -17.64 0.65 7.56
C PHE A 165 -18.03 -0.82 7.55
N ASP A 166 -18.50 -1.32 8.69
CA ASP A 166 -18.92 -2.69 8.85
C ASP A 166 -20.44 -2.79 8.88
N THR A 167 -21.02 -3.31 7.80
CA THR A 167 -22.43 -3.62 7.63
C THR A 167 -22.70 -5.12 7.59
N SER A 168 -21.73 -5.92 8.03
CA SER A 168 -21.86 -7.38 8.07
C SER A 168 -22.91 -7.84 9.07
N VAL A 169 -23.51 -8.99 8.78
CA VAL A 169 -24.44 -9.66 9.70
C VAL A 169 -23.72 -10.03 11.00
N ARG A 170 -22.45 -10.44 10.91
CA ARG A 170 -21.62 -10.73 12.09
C ARG A 170 -21.53 -9.51 13.04
N ALA A 171 -21.19 -8.34 12.51
CA ALA A 171 -21.10 -7.13 13.33
C ALA A 171 -22.46 -6.73 13.94
N GLN A 172 -23.54 -7.00 13.24
CA GLN A 172 -24.89 -6.73 13.72
C GLN A 172 -25.29 -7.66 14.87
N LEU A 173 -24.98 -8.95 14.75
CA LEU A 173 -25.20 -9.95 15.82
C LEU A 173 -24.35 -9.65 17.06
N GLU A 174 -23.08 -9.26 16.89
CA GLU A 174 -22.21 -8.86 17.99
C GLU A 174 -22.75 -7.64 18.74
N ARG A 175 -23.25 -6.63 18.04
CA ARG A 175 -23.90 -5.47 18.66
C ARG A 175 -25.15 -5.89 19.47
N MET A 176 -25.99 -6.77 18.89
CA MET A 176 -27.16 -7.30 19.61
C MET A 176 -26.75 -8.06 20.85
N ARG A 177 -25.76 -8.94 20.76
CA ARG A 177 -25.22 -9.69 21.90
C ARG A 177 -24.77 -8.75 23.03
N THR A 178 -23.97 -7.75 22.68
CA THR A 178 -23.46 -6.77 23.66
C THR A 178 -24.61 -6.02 24.36
N THR A 179 -25.63 -5.61 23.59
CA THR A 179 -26.80 -4.92 24.17
C THR A 179 -27.58 -5.80 25.11
N LEU A 180 -27.76 -7.11 24.79
CA LEU A 180 -28.50 -8.05 25.62
C LEU A 180 -27.71 -8.50 26.85
N THR A 181 -26.37 -8.48 26.82
CA THR A 181 -25.51 -8.87 27.96
C THR A 181 -25.15 -7.70 28.85
N ALA A 182 -25.39 -6.46 28.45
CA ALA A 182 -25.14 -5.25 29.22
C ALA A 182 -26.38 -4.78 30.00
N ALA A 183 -27.53 -5.45 29.84
CA ALA A 183 -28.76 -5.26 30.58
C ALA A 183 -28.88 -6.27 31.72
#